data_5838de814e56226a01d17e09ad70fe33
#
_entry.id   5838de814e56226a01d17e09ad70fe33
#
_cell.length_a   1.000
_cell.length_b   1.000
_cell.length_c   1.000
_cell.angle_alpha   90.00
_cell.angle_beta   90.00
_cell.angle_gamma   90.00
#
_symmetry.space_group_name_H-M   'P 1'
#
loop_
_entity.id
_entity.type
_entity.pdbx_description
1 polymer ?
#
loop_
_entity_poly.entity_id
_entity_poly.type
_entity_poly.pdbx_seq_one_letter_code
_entity_poly.pdbx_strand_id
1 'polypeptide(L)'
;MPELPEVETVRRGLAELLPGRVVARVSVFDSPKSFPNAPADVEQFLHGARVTAVRRRAKVLMIDLDTRYSLVVHLKMTGQLVFRQGSSHGARVSPKKSRGPRKVAQDFFADTAREIDDFAGGHPNDSLIGELPDRSTRVQIDFTDESRLFFNDQRKFGWVKLLPTDEVKNLPFMQKVGPEPLDPQTRAEDFIQRIRRRQNSMIKPAFLDQAVIAGVGNIYADEALWAAQIHPQTRVKNVSDQQLNTLFNELRQILQLSIDQGGSTDRNYVDAEGRKGNYLTFAHVFRREGQACHRHPDQEIIKLKVGGRGTHVCPVCQVEIR
;
A
#
# COMPACT_ATOMS: atom_id res chain seq x y z
N MET A 1 -6.40 -0.02 -5.55
CA MET A 1 -4.97 0.25 -5.80
C MET A 1 -4.34 0.48 -4.44
N PRO A 2 -3.28 -0.24 -4.09
CA PRO A 2 -2.54 0.04 -2.85
C PRO A 2 -2.15 1.52 -2.76
N GLU A 3 -2.48 2.17 -1.65
CA GLU A 3 -2.12 3.53 -1.30
C GLU A 3 -0.95 3.49 -0.30
N LEU A 4 -0.58 4.61 0.32
CA LEU A 4 0.57 4.66 1.22
C LEU A 4 0.50 3.62 2.36
N PRO A 5 -0.62 3.48 3.11
CA PRO A 5 -0.67 2.53 4.22
C PRO A 5 -0.49 1.08 3.78
N GLU A 6 -1.11 0.66 2.67
CA GLU A 6 -0.98 -0.70 2.16
C GLU A 6 0.47 -0.99 1.73
N VAL A 7 1.12 -0.04 1.06
CA VAL A 7 2.53 -0.19 0.65
C VAL A 7 3.46 -0.19 1.87
N GLU A 8 3.15 0.60 2.91
CA GLU A 8 3.92 0.61 4.16
C GLU A 8 3.77 -0.71 4.93
N THR A 9 2.58 -1.30 4.96
CA THR A 9 2.35 -2.62 5.56
C THR A 9 3.19 -3.69 4.84
N VAL A 10 3.19 -3.69 3.50
CA VAL A 10 4.06 -4.59 2.72
C VAL A 10 5.54 -4.34 3.03
N ARG A 11 5.98 -3.08 3.10
CA ARG A 11 7.35 -2.74 3.47
C ARG A 11 7.73 -3.29 4.83
N ARG A 12 6.87 -3.13 5.85
CA ARG A 12 7.13 -3.60 7.22
C ARG A 12 7.31 -5.12 7.23
N GLY A 13 6.39 -5.88 6.66
CA GLY A 13 6.50 -7.34 6.60
C GLY A 13 7.75 -7.82 5.86
N LEU A 14 8.07 -7.23 4.70
CA LEU A 14 9.28 -7.61 3.96
C LEU A 14 10.58 -7.14 4.64
N ALA A 15 10.54 -6.06 5.42
CA ALA A 15 11.71 -5.58 6.16
C ALA A 15 12.11 -6.51 7.31
N GLU A 16 11.22 -7.34 7.79
CA GLU A 16 11.52 -8.38 8.79
C GLU A 16 12.07 -9.66 8.14
N LEU A 17 11.66 -9.94 6.90
CA LEU A 17 11.91 -11.21 6.25
C LEU A 17 13.10 -11.19 5.28
N LEU A 18 13.32 -10.11 4.55
CA LEU A 18 14.28 -10.12 3.44
C LEU A 18 15.72 -9.77 3.81
N PRO A 19 16.03 -8.88 4.78
CA PRO A 19 17.42 -8.53 5.07
C PRO A 19 18.29 -9.73 5.42
N GLY A 20 19.48 -9.78 4.82
CA GLY A 20 20.44 -10.87 4.97
C GLY A 20 20.31 -11.99 3.93
N ARG A 21 19.17 -12.11 3.23
CA ARG A 21 18.97 -13.15 2.20
C ARG A 21 19.79 -12.83 0.95
N VAL A 22 20.31 -13.89 0.32
CA VAL A 22 21.12 -13.80 -0.88
C VAL A 22 20.32 -14.34 -2.07
N VAL A 23 20.25 -13.56 -3.14
CA VAL A 23 19.54 -13.93 -4.36
C VAL A 23 20.27 -15.05 -5.10
N ALA A 24 19.59 -16.17 -5.32
CA ALA A 24 20.13 -17.29 -6.09
C ALA A 24 19.71 -17.24 -7.56
N ARG A 25 18.47 -16.84 -7.85
CA ARG A 25 17.94 -16.80 -9.22
C ARG A 25 16.75 -15.85 -9.34
N VAL A 26 16.57 -15.31 -10.53
CA VAL A 26 15.36 -14.55 -10.92
C VAL A 26 14.71 -15.19 -12.15
N SER A 27 13.41 -15.39 -12.07
CA SER A 27 12.60 -15.90 -13.17
C SER A 27 11.52 -14.88 -13.54
N VAL A 28 11.37 -14.58 -14.82
CA VAL A 28 10.36 -13.64 -15.35
C VAL A 28 9.35 -14.44 -16.17
N PHE A 29 8.04 -14.25 -15.85
CA PHE A 29 6.94 -14.99 -16.47
C PHE A 29 6.14 -14.06 -17.37
N ASP A 30 5.81 -14.47 -18.57
CA ASP A 30 4.84 -13.88 -19.53
C ASP A 30 4.56 -12.37 -19.42
N SER A 31 5.53 -11.58 -18.97
CA SER A 31 5.41 -10.13 -18.89
C SER A 31 6.78 -9.43 -18.81
N PRO A 32 7.52 -9.32 -19.93
CA PRO A 32 8.83 -8.67 -19.91
C PRO A 32 8.80 -7.21 -19.46
N LYS A 33 7.64 -6.54 -19.62
CA LYS A 33 7.42 -5.18 -19.09
C LYS A 33 7.37 -5.10 -17.56
N SER A 34 7.05 -6.21 -16.89
CA SER A 34 7.04 -6.26 -15.42
C SER A 34 8.44 -6.32 -14.81
N PHE A 35 9.46 -6.76 -15.59
CA PHE A 35 10.86 -6.72 -15.21
C PHE A 35 11.71 -6.46 -16.47
N PRO A 36 11.88 -5.18 -16.84
CA PRO A 36 12.45 -4.80 -18.15
C PRO A 36 13.99 -4.77 -18.19
N ASN A 37 14.65 -5.24 -17.14
CA ASN A 37 16.12 -5.23 -17.07
C ASN A 37 16.75 -6.23 -18.04
N ALA A 38 17.91 -5.88 -18.60
CA ALA A 38 18.69 -6.78 -19.43
C ALA A 38 19.19 -7.98 -18.59
N PRO A 39 19.24 -9.20 -19.16
CA PRO A 39 19.74 -10.37 -18.44
C PRO A 39 21.16 -10.20 -17.88
N ALA A 40 22.03 -9.48 -18.59
CA ALA A 40 23.39 -9.20 -18.13
C ALA A 40 23.42 -8.35 -16.85
N ASP A 41 22.54 -7.36 -16.71
CA ASP A 41 22.44 -6.54 -15.49
C ASP A 41 21.94 -7.40 -14.32
N VAL A 42 20.99 -8.29 -14.59
CA VAL A 42 20.43 -9.21 -13.58
C VAL A 42 21.52 -10.15 -13.08
N GLU A 43 22.31 -10.74 -13.98
CA GLU A 43 23.40 -11.63 -13.62
C GLU A 43 24.50 -10.90 -12.85
N GLN A 44 24.86 -9.70 -13.27
CA GLN A 44 25.96 -8.94 -12.67
C GLN A 44 25.62 -8.33 -11.31
N PHE A 45 24.41 -7.82 -11.13
CA PHE A 45 24.06 -6.97 -9.98
C PHE A 45 23.00 -7.54 -9.07
N LEU A 46 22.29 -8.59 -9.46
CA LEU A 46 21.24 -9.21 -8.67
C LEU A 46 21.57 -10.64 -8.26
N HIS A 47 22.15 -11.46 -9.14
CA HIS A 47 22.58 -12.81 -8.77
C HIS A 47 23.71 -12.74 -7.72
N GLY A 48 23.58 -13.49 -6.64
CA GLY A 48 24.52 -13.47 -5.52
C GLY A 48 24.43 -12.24 -4.61
N ALA A 49 23.62 -11.24 -4.96
CA ALA A 49 23.43 -10.03 -4.16
C ALA A 49 22.68 -10.33 -2.83
N ARG A 50 23.11 -9.67 -1.77
CA ARG A 50 22.45 -9.75 -0.46
C ARG A 50 21.50 -8.58 -0.25
N VAL A 51 20.28 -8.87 0.20
CA VAL A 51 19.34 -7.84 0.62
C VAL A 51 19.84 -7.17 1.90
N THR A 52 19.93 -5.84 1.88
CA THR A 52 20.39 -5.03 3.02
C THR A 52 19.26 -4.31 3.73
N ALA A 53 18.25 -3.82 3.00
CA ALA A 53 17.12 -3.11 3.58
C ALA A 53 15.89 -3.14 2.67
N VAL A 54 14.71 -2.85 3.26
CA VAL A 54 13.47 -2.58 2.51
C VAL A 54 12.94 -1.22 2.90
N ARG A 55 12.87 -0.32 1.93
CA ARG A 55 12.43 1.07 2.08
C ARG A 55 11.17 1.35 1.26
N ARG A 56 10.52 2.47 1.55
CA ARG A 56 9.38 2.98 0.79
C ARG A 56 9.53 4.48 0.51
N ARG A 57 9.06 4.90 -0.64
CA ARG A 57 8.80 6.30 -0.97
C ARG A 57 7.47 6.42 -1.69
N ALA A 58 6.52 7.18 -1.19
CA ALA A 58 5.16 7.24 -1.73
C ALA A 58 4.52 5.84 -1.82
N LYS A 59 4.15 5.42 -3.02
CA LYS A 59 3.55 4.11 -3.32
C LYS A 59 4.54 3.13 -3.96
N VAL A 60 5.83 3.33 -3.71
CA VAL A 60 6.93 2.55 -4.30
C VAL A 60 7.80 1.94 -3.21
N LEU A 61 8.08 0.66 -3.35
CA LEU A 61 9.00 -0.09 -2.50
C LEU A 61 10.39 -0.13 -3.14
N MET A 62 11.42 -0.18 -2.31
CA MET A 62 12.81 -0.35 -2.71
C MET A 62 13.41 -1.43 -1.82
N ILE A 63 13.88 -2.52 -2.44
CA ILE A 63 14.63 -3.60 -1.80
C ILE A 63 16.09 -3.36 -2.14
N ASP A 64 16.86 -2.86 -1.19
CA ASP A 64 18.26 -2.48 -1.40
C ASP A 64 19.17 -3.70 -1.29
N LEU A 65 20.21 -3.71 -2.11
CA LEU A 65 21.19 -4.77 -2.23
C LEU A 65 22.59 -4.26 -1.86
N ASP A 66 23.48 -5.16 -1.43
CA ASP A 66 24.89 -4.89 -1.13
C ASP A 66 25.72 -4.51 -2.37
N THR A 67 25.21 -4.80 -3.58
CA THR A 67 25.79 -4.41 -4.85
C THR A 67 25.59 -2.93 -5.19
N ARG A 68 24.99 -2.11 -4.30
CA ARG A 68 24.55 -0.73 -4.54
C ARG A 68 23.45 -0.61 -5.61
N TYR A 69 22.70 -1.68 -5.82
CA TYR A 69 21.49 -1.69 -6.63
C TYR A 69 20.27 -1.84 -5.73
N SER A 70 19.11 -1.47 -6.24
CA SER A 70 17.82 -1.65 -5.60
C SER A 70 16.82 -2.26 -6.56
N LEU A 71 16.03 -3.21 -6.08
CA LEU A 71 14.81 -3.61 -6.75
C LEU A 71 13.71 -2.61 -6.39
N VAL A 72 13.32 -1.81 -7.36
CA VAL A 72 12.26 -0.79 -7.22
C VAL A 72 10.95 -1.40 -7.67
N VAL A 73 9.95 -1.47 -6.78
CA VAL A 73 8.68 -2.15 -7.02
C VAL A 73 7.51 -1.17 -6.94
N HIS A 74 6.68 -1.15 -7.97
CA HIS A 74 5.42 -0.42 -7.95
C HIS A 74 4.25 -1.38 -8.16
N LEU A 75 3.43 -1.56 -7.13
CA LEU A 75 2.31 -2.51 -7.14
C LEU A 75 1.17 -2.12 -8.09
N LYS A 76 1.03 -0.82 -8.42
CA LYS A 76 -0.05 -0.28 -9.25
C LYS A 76 -1.44 -0.72 -8.72
N MET A 77 -2.27 -1.40 -9.55
CA MET A 77 -3.65 -1.69 -9.18
C MET A 77 -3.85 -3.07 -8.57
N THR A 78 -3.14 -4.07 -9.06
CA THR A 78 -3.33 -5.48 -8.69
C THR A 78 -2.04 -6.20 -8.33
N GLY A 79 -0.95 -5.43 -8.15
CA GLY A 79 0.33 -5.99 -7.74
C GLY A 79 0.32 -6.50 -6.31
N GLN A 80 1.05 -7.60 -6.09
CA GLN A 80 1.25 -8.27 -4.81
C GLN A 80 2.70 -8.67 -4.67
N LEU A 81 3.19 -8.68 -3.44
CA LEU A 81 4.44 -9.34 -3.06
C LEU A 81 4.11 -10.46 -2.08
N VAL A 82 4.51 -11.67 -2.41
CA VAL A 82 4.28 -12.87 -1.62
C VAL A 82 5.62 -13.53 -1.32
N PHE A 83 5.96 -13.66 -0.06
CA PHE A 83 7.14 -14.37 0.39
C PHE A 83 6.75 -15.75 0.89
N ARG A 84 7.52 -16.77 0.54
CA ARG A 84 7.39 -18.15 0.99
C ARG A 84 8.71 -18.61 1.57
N GLN A 85 8.67 -19.14 2.79
CA GLN A 85 9.83 -19.74 3.44
C GLN A 85 10.24 -21.04 2.72
N GLY A 86 11.53 -21.35 2.71
CA GLY A 86 12.06 -22.61 2.18
C GLY A 86 11.66 -23.82 3.04
N SER A 87 11.64 -24.99 2.43
CA SER A 87 11.17 -26.25 3.07
C SER A 87 12.08 -26.79 4.19
N SER A 88 13.22 -26.16 4.48
CA SER A 88 14.25 -26.64 5.41
C SER A 88 13.90 -26.45 6.90
N HIS A 89 12.76 -25.81 7.24
CA HIS A 89 12.33 -25.67 8.62
C HIS A 89 10.93 -26.29 8.82
N GLY A 90 10.92 -27.48 9.41
CA GLY A 90 9.80 -28.05 10.16
C GLY A 90 8.61 -28.65 9.38
N ALA A 91 8.33 -29.90 9.70
CA ALA A 91 7.30 -30.75 9.15
C ALA A 91 5.92 -30.09 8.94
N ARG A 92 5.40 -30.24 7.71
CA ARG A 92 3.99 -29.98 7.37
C ARG A 92 3.06 -30.74 8.33
N VAL A 93 2.32 -30.01 9.15
CA VAL A 93 1.12 -30.55 9.76
C VAL A 93 0.00 -30.42 8.73
N SER A 94 -0.28 -31.50 8.00
CA SER A 94 -1.44 -31.62 7.15
C SER A 94 -2.72 -31.42 7.98
N PRO A 95 -3.71 -30.63 7.56
CA PRO A 95 -4.96 -30.53 8.30
C PRO A 95 -5.71 -31.87 8.17
N LYS A 96 -5.73 -32.66 9.23
CA LYS A 96 -6.67 -33.78 9.34
C LYS A 96 -8.09 -33.21 9.31
N LYS A 97 -8.87 -33.62 8.31
CA LYS A 97 -10.32 -33.47 8.28
C LYS A 97 -10.91 -34.14 9.52
N SER A 98 -11.32 -33.38 10.51
CA SER A 98 -12.21 -33.85 11.57
C SER A 98 -13.60 -33.23 11.36
N ARG A 99 -14.56 -34.10 11.11
CA ARG A 99 -16.00 -33.80 11.20
C ARG A 99 -16.38 -33.68 12.68
N GLY A 100 -17.17 -32.67 13.00
CA GLY A 100 -17.97 -32.65 14.23
C GLY A 100 -18.08 -31.25 14.87
N PRO A 101 -19.29 -30.83 15.27
CA PRO A 101 -19.53 -29.49 15.77
C PRO A 101 -19.36 -29.42 17.27
N ARG A 102 -18.82 -28.33 17.83
CA ARG A 102 -19.35 -27.71 19.05
C ARG A 102 -18.46 -26.67 19.74
N LYS A 103 -19.16 -25.59 20.09
CA LYS A 103 -19.13 -24.73 21.30
C LYS A 103 -17.88 -23.89 21.61
N VAL A 104 -18.05 -22.60 21.39
CA VAL A 104 -18.07 -21.46 22.34
C VAL A 104 -16.98 -21.40 23.41
N ALA A 105 -16.24 -20.30 23.28
CA ALA A 105 -15.74 -19.39 24.34
C ALA A 105 -14.49 -19.76 25.13
N GLN A 106 -13.65 -18.73 25.14
CA GLN A 106 -12.72 -18.33 26.19
C GLN A 106 -11.39 -19.06 26.30
N ASP A 107 -10.35 -18.22 26.31
CA ASP A 107 -8.95 -18.44 26.62
C ASP A 107 -8.01 -18.73 25.44
N PHE A 108 -7.62 -17.64 24.71
CA PHE A 108 -6.40 -17.62 23.94
C PHE A 108 -5.59 -16.34 24.21
N PHE A 109 -5.04 -16.26 25.41
CA PHE A 109 -3.83 -15.53 25.67
C PHE A 109 -2.81 -16.52 26.22
N ALA A 110 -2.09 -17.18 25.34
CA ALA A 110 -0.88 -17.91 25.66
C ALA A 110 0.12 -17.68 24.53
N ASP A 111 1.08 -16.90 24.87
CA ASP A 111 2.39 -16.67 24.32
C ASP A 111 2.95 -17.86 23.55
N THR A 112 3.01 -17.74 22.24
CA THR A 112 3.98 -18.46 21.40
C THR A 112 4.38 -17.51 20.29
N ALA A 113 5.60 -16.98 20.33
CA ALA A 113 6.25 -16.37 19.18
C ALA A 113 6.19 -17.39 18.02
N ARG A 114 5.20 -17.24 17.13
CA ARG A 114 5.14 -18.00 15.89
C ARG A 114 6.19 -17.40 14.98
N GLU A 115 7.16 -18.23 14.59
CA GLU A 115 8.03 -17.89 13.48
C GLU A 115 7.16 -17.51 12.29
N ILE A 116 7.42 -16.33 11.70
CA ILE A 116 6.68 -15.86 10.51
C ILE A 116 7.25 -16.63 9.33
N ASP A 117 6.57 -17.70 8.93
CA ASP A 117 7.04 -18.58 7.85
C ASP A 117 6.75 -18.00 6.46
N ASP A 118 5.62 -17.32 6.29
CA ASP A 118 5.16 -16.80 5.00
C ASP A 118 4.60 -15.38 5.14
N PHE A 119 4.77 -14.57 4.12
CA PHE A 119 4.18 -13.22 4.03
C PHE A 119 3.49 -13.01 2.69
N ALA A 120 2.34 -12.35 2.71
CA ALA A 120 1.65 -11.95 1.49
C ALA A 120 1.05 -10.56 1.65
N GLY A 121 1.36 -9.65 0.71
CA GLY A 121 0.86 -8.28 0.77
C GLY A 121 0.61 -7.66 -0.61
N GLY A 122 -0.37 -6.77 -0.70
CA GLY A 122 -0.78 -6.08 -1.92
C GLY A 122 -2.26 -6.23 -2.24
N HIS A 123 -2.62 -6.36 -3.53
CA HIS A 123 -4.01 -6.47 -3.93
C HIS A 123 -4.60 -7.83 -3.54
N PRO A 124 -5.74 -7.89 -2.84
CA PRO A 124 -6.31 -9.15 -2.37
C PRO A 124 -6.88 -9.99 -3.52
N ASN A 125 -6.38 -11.22 -3.65
CA ASN A 125 -6.94 -12.29 -4.47
C ASN A 125 -6.41 -13.65 -3.98
N ASP A 126 -6.84 -14.74 -4.62
CA ASP A 126 -6.51 -16.11 -4.19
C ASP A 126 -4.99 -16.42 -4.28
N SER A 127 -4.23 -15.68 -5.09
CA SER A 127 -2.77 -15.84 -5.20
C SER A 127 -2.00 -15.52 -3.90
N LEU A 128 -2.62 -14.80 -2.95
CA LEU A 128 -2.00 -14.54 -1.65
C LEU A 128 -1.83 -15.81 -0.80
N ILE A 129 -2.76 -16.75 -0.95
CA ILE A 129 -2.85 -17.98 -0.14
C ILE A 129 -2.70 -19.26 -0.97
N GLY A 130 -2.72 -19.15 -2.30
CA GLY A 130 -2.64 -20.27 -3.24
C GLY A 130 -1.21 -20.76 -3.49
N GLU A 131 -1.10 -21.81 -4.29
CA GLU A 131 0.18 -22.29 -4.79
C GLU A 131 0.80 -21.30 -5.78
N LEU A 132 2.12 -21.07 -5.66
CA LEU A 132 2.89 -20.19 -6.53
C LEU A 132 4.09 -20.94 -7.13
N PRO A 133 4.49 -20.60 -8.40
CA PRO A 133 3.94 -19.55 -9.25
C PRO A 133 2.57 -19.91 -9.85
N ASP A 134 1.70 -18.91 -10.04
CA ASP A 134 0.41 -19.04 -10.71
C ASP A 134 0.34 -18.16 -11.99
N ARG A 135 -0.82 -18.13 -12.66
CA ARG A 135 -1.05 -17.32 -13.86
C ARG A 135 -0.87 -15.79 -13.65
N SER A 136 -0.90 -15.31 -12.42
CA SER A 136 -0.68 -13.90 -12.08
C SER A 136 0.77 -13.58 -11.76
N THR A 137 1.63 -14.58 -11.56
CA THR A 137 3.05 -14.42 -11.25
C THR A 137 3.78 -13.78 -12.44
N ARG A 138 4.53 -12.72 -12.17
CA ARG A 138 5.32 -11.97 -13.16
C ARG A 138 6.81 -12.10 -12.93
N VAL A 139 7.23 -12.09 -11.66
CA VAL A 139 8.62 -12.25 -11.27
C VAL A 139 8.68 -13.16 -10.06
N GLN A 140 9.63 -14.08 -10.06
CA GLN A 140 10.02 -14.90 -8.91
C GLN A 140 11.50 -14.67 -8.63
N ILE A 141 11.82 -14.43 -7.38
CA ILE A 141 13.18 -14.34 -6.86
C ILE A 141 13.38 -15.49 -5.90
N ASP A 142 14.29 -16.40 -6.25
CA ASP A 142 14.70 -17.49 -5.40
C ASP A 142 15.92 -17.05 -4.58
N PHE A 143 15.92 -17.34 -3.29
CA PHE A 143 17.06 -17.10 -2.39
C PHE A 143 17.85 -18.38 -2.12
N THR A 144 19.10 -18.25 -1.67
CA THR A 144 20.00 -19.37 -1.42
C THR A 144 19.54 -20.28 -0.26
N ASP A 145 18.64 -19.81 0.59
CA ASP A 145 18.02 -20.55 1.69
C ASP A 145 16.69 -21.23 1.28
N GLU A 146 16.47 -21.39 -0.03
CA GLU A 146 15.27 -21.96 -0.65
C GLU A 146 13.98 -21.13 -0.47
N SER A 147 14.04 -20.00 0.23
CA SER A 147 12.90 -19.10 0.30
C SER A 147 12.68 -18.38 -1.04
N ARG A 148 11.48 -17.84 -1.26
CA ARG A 148 11.08 -17.25 -2.53
C ARG A 148 10.25 -15.99 -2.32
N LEU A 149 10.49 -14.99 -3.16
CA LEU A 149 9.66 -13.80 -3.26
C LEU A 149 8.99 -13.75 -4.64
N PHE A 150 7.67 -13.66 -4.66
CA PHE A 150 6.87 -13.56 -5.86
C PHE A 150 6.29 -12.18 -6.03
N PHE A 151 6.40 -11.62 -7.22
CA PHE A 151 5.64 -10.47 -7.64
C PHE A 151 4.51 -10.94 -8.56
N ASN A 152 3.28 -10.85 -8.08
CA ASN A 152 2.08 -11.20 -8.82
C ASN A 152 1.36 -9.94 -9.27
N ASP A 153 0.82 -9.93 -10.50
CA ASP A 153 -0.04 -8.85 -10.99
C ASP A 153 -0.98 -9.33 -12.09
N GLN A 154 -2.27 -9.39 -11.80
CA GLN A 154 -3.30 -9.83 -12.75
C GLN A 154 -3.40 -8.90 -13.96
N ARG A 155 -3.30 -7.58 -13.75
CA ARG A 155 -3.51 -6.55 -14.79
C ARG A 155 -2.24 -6.19 -15.55
N LYS A 156 -1.08 -6.69 -15.15
CA LYS A 156 0.23 -6.44 -15.79
C LYS A 156 0.61 -4.94 -15.86
N PHE A 157 0.17 -4.12 -14.91
CA PHE A 157 0.50 -2.69 -14.82
C PHE A 157 1.61 -2.39 -13.82
N GLY A 158 1.77 -3.28 -12.83
CA GLY A 158 2.85 -3.22 -11.87
C GLY A 158 4.19 -3.61 -12.51
N TRP A 159 5.25 -3.25 -11.84
CA TRP A 159 6.59 -3.53 -12.33
C TRP A 159 7.61 -3.61 -11.20
N VAL A 160 8.67 -4.34 -11.47
CA VAL A 160 9.91 -4.43 -10.69
C VAL A 160 11.04 -3.96 -11.60
N LYS A 161 11.96 -3.13 -11.12
CA LYS A 161 13.12 -2.66 -11.86
C LYS A 161 14.36 -2.74 -11.00
N LEU A 162 15.43 -3.29 -11.54
CA LEU A 162 16.75 -3.25 -10.93
C LEU A 162 17.46 -1.98 -11.40
N LEU A 163 17.84 -1.13 -10.46
CA LEU A 163 18.48 0.16 -10.73
C LEU A 163 19.61 0.41 -9.74
N PRO A 164 20.66 1.14 -10.11
CA PRO A 164 21.60 1.68 -9.13
C PRO A 164 20.83 2.45 -8.06
N THR A 165 21.13 2.21 -6.79
CA THR A 165 20.39 2.80 -5.67
C THR A 165 20.37 4.33 -5.75
N ASP A 166 21.49 4.95 -6.14
CA ASP A 166 21.61 6.39 -6.28
C ASP A 166 20.78 6.97 -7.45
N GLU A 167 20.46 6.15 -8.45
CA GLU A 167 19.65 6.56 -9.61
C GLU A 167 18.15 6.48 -9.36
N VAL A 168 17.71 5.80 -8.30
CA VAL A 168 16.27 5.69 -7.98
C VAL A 168 15.62 7.06 -7.82
N LYS A 169 16.31 8.02 -7.21
CA LYS A 169 15.84 9.41 -7.07
C LYS A 169 15.64 10.13 -8.40
N ASN A 170 16.34 9.71 -9.46
CA ASN A 170 16.30 10.30 -10.80
C ASN A 170 15.12 9.77 -11.66
N LEU A 171 14.40 8.77 -11.20
CA LEU A 171 13.19 8.33 -11.88
C LEU A 171 12.20 9.51 -12.03
N PRO A 172 11.62 9.73 -13.23
CA PRO A 172 10.79 10.91 -13.51
C PRO A 172 9.63 11.12 -12.54
N PHE A 173 9.05 10.04 -12.03
CA PHE A 173 7.99 10.14 -11.02
C PHE A 173 8.55 10.46 -9.63
N MET A 174 9.73 9.94 -9.26
CA MET A 174 10.38 10.23 -7.96
C MET A 174 10.77 11.71 -7.84
N GLN A 175 11.26 12.30 -8.93
CA GLN A 175 11.60 13.73 -8.96
C GLN A 175 10.39 14.64 -8.75
N LYS A 176 9.19 14.17 -9.16
CA LYS A 176 7.94 14.93 -9.06
C LYS A 176 7.16 14.66 -7.78
N VAL A 177 7.48 13.60 -7.05
CA VAL A 177 6.75 13.22 -5.83
C VAL A 177 6.91 14.29 -4.75
N GLY A 178 5.78 14.72 -4.21
CA GLY A 178 5.68 15.66 -3.09
C GLY A 178 6.20 15.10 -1.77
N PRO A 179 6.09 15.85 -0.68
CA PRO A 179 6.55 15.42 0.64
C PRO A 179 5.76 14.21 1.14
N GLU A 180 6.42 13.38 1.96
CA GLU A 180 5.79 12.28 2.68
C GLU A 180 4.91 12.82 3.81
N PRO A 181 3.61 12.53 3.86
CA PRO A 181 2.73 13.10 4.88
C PRO A 181 3.11 12.66 6.30
N LEU A 182 3.70 11.48 6.47
CA LEU A 182 4.08 10.93 7.78
C LEU A 182 5.53 11.21 8.18
N ASP A 183 6.32 11.86 7.32
CA ASP A 183 7.65 12.31 7.70
C ASP A 183 7.53 13.41 8.77
N PRO A 184 8.22 13.26 9.93
CA PRO A 184 8.22 14.28 10.98
C PRO A 184 8.70 15.66 10.52
N GLN A 185 9.51 15.72 9.46
CA GLN A 185 10.04 16.98 8.91
C GLN A 185 9.04 17.65 7.95
N THR A 186 8.02 16.95 7.46
CA THR A 186 7.00 17.51 6.58
C THR A 186 6.00 18.34 7.39
N ARG A 187 5.90 19.62 7.08
CA ARG A 187 4.99 20.57 7.73
C ARG A 187 3.76 20.84 6.87
N ALA A 188 2.70 21.33 7.53
CA ALA A 188 1.48 21.71 6.84
C ALA A 188 1.73 22.81 5.80
N GLU A 189 2.66 23.74 6.09
CA GLU A 189 3.04 24.82 5.18
C GLU A 189 3.57 24.29 3.85
N ASP A 190 4.37 23.21 3.87
CA ASP A 190 4.91 22.58 2.67
C ASP A 190 3.77 22.02 1.79
N PHE A 191 2.77 21.40 2.41
CA PHE A 191 1.57 20.93 1.74
C PHE A 191 0.74 22.10 1.19
N ILE A 192 0.47 23.13 2.02
CA ILE A 192 -0.32 24.31 1.64
C ILE A 192 0.32 25.01 0.44
N GLN A 193 1.63 25.27 0.48
CA GLN A 193 2.35 25.89 -0.63
C GLN A 193 2.18 25.11 -1.94
N ARG A 194 2.21 23.78 -1.88
CA ARG A 194 2.11 22.92 -3.08
C ARG A 194 0.68 22.86 -3.62
N ILE A 195 -0.31 22.68 -2.75
CA ILE A 195 -1.71 22.58 -3.18
C ILE A 195 -2.21 23.92 -3.74
N ARG A 196 -1.73 25.06 -3.23
CA ARG A 196 -2.04 26.41 -3.74
C ARG A 196 -1.61 26.61 -5.19
N ARG A 197 -0.63 25.88 -5.70
CA ARG A 197 -0.28 25.88 -7.13
C ARG A 197 -1.40 25.31 -8.01
N ARG A 198 -2.40 24.65 -7.43
CA ARG A 198 -3.59 24.07 -8.06
C ARG A 198 -4.87 24.87 -7.74
N GLN A 199 -4.75 26.16 -7.46
CA GLN A 199 -5.82 27.03 -6.93
C GLN A 199 -7.16 26.96 -7.69
N ASN A 200 -7.14 26.74 -9.00
CA ASN A 200 -8.33 26.64 -9.84
C ASN A 200 -8.91 25.22 -9.95
N SER A 201 -8.19 24.22 -9.45
CA SER A 201 -8.69 22.84 -9.40
C SER A 201 -9.63 22.63 -8.23
N MET A 202 -10.52 21.64 -8.34
CA MET A 202 -11.22 21.12 -7.16
C MET A 202 -10.23 20.52 -6.17
N ILE A 203 -10.55 20.62 -4.88
CA ILE A 203 -9.62 20.20 -3.81
C ILE A 203 -9.26 18.71 -3.91
N LYS A 204 -10.23 17.81 -4.18
CA LYS A 204 -9.95 16.38 -4.24
C LYS A 204 -8.99 16.00 -5.38
N PRO A 205 -9.18 16.40 -6.65
CA PRO A 205 -8.17 16.16 -7.70
C PRO A 205 -6.80 16.73 -7.38
N ALA A 206 -6.73 17.94 -6.79
CA ALA A 206 -5.46 18.53 -6.36
C ALA A 206 -4.79 17.71 -5.24
N PHE A 207 -5.57 17.22 -4.30
CA PHE A 207 -5.11 16.40 -3.17
C PHE A 207 -4.65 15.00 -3.59
N LEU A 208 -5.18 14.46 -4.68
CA LEU A 208 -4.76 13.18 -5.27
C LEU A 208 -3.48 13.29 -6.10
N ASP A 209 -3.04 14.52 -6.44
CA ASP A 209 -1.79 14.75 -7.19
C ASP A 209 -0.59 14.39 -6.32
N GLN A 210 0.14 13.34 -6.71
CA GLN A 210 1.32 12.86 -5.97
C GLN A 210 2.43 13.91 -5.89
N ALA A 211 2.41 14.96 -6.69
CA ALA A 211 3.34 16.10 -6.60
C ALA A 211 2.96 17.08 -5.48
N VAL A 212 1.72 17.08 -5.03
CA VAL A 212 1.24 17.89 -3.90
C VAL A 212 1.60 17.22 -2.58
N ILE A 213 1.19 15.96 -2.42
CA ILE A 213 1.46 15.14 -1.25
C ILE A 213 1.61 13.69 -1.67
N ALA A 214 2.63 13.01 -1.14
CA ALA A 214 2.93 11.64 -1.52
C ALA A 214 1.93 10.63 -0.95
N GLY A 215 1.65 9.57 -1.69
CA GLY A 215 1.01 8.37 -1.17
C GLY A 215 -0.51 8.42 -1.02
N VAL A 216 -1.14 9.59 -1.08
CA VAL A 216 -2.60 9.74 -0.95
C VAL A 216 -3.31 9.15 -2.18
N GLY A 217 -4.36 8.41 -1.95
CA GLY A 217 -5.25 7.90 -2.98
C GLY A 217 -6.71 8.14 -2.62
N ASN A 218 -7.61 7.41 -3.29
CA ASN A 218 -9.04 7.74 -3.24
C ASN A 218 -9.68 7.50 -1.87
N ILE A 219 -9.24 6.47 -1.17
CA ILE A 219 -9.76 6.10 0.16
C ILE A 219 -9.45 7.23 1.15
N TYR A 220 -8.18 7.50 1.31
CA TYR A 220 -7.69 8.45 2.33
C TYR A 220 -7.99 9.90 1.96
N ALA A 221 -8.19 10.22 0.66
CA ALA A 221 -8.68 11.53 0.25
C ALA A 221 -10.13 11.76 0.67
N ASP A 222 -11.04 10.77 0.49
CA ASP A 222 -12.43 10.90 0.92
C ASP A 222 -12.52 11.05 2.43
N GLU A 223 -11.81 10.21 3.18
CA GLU A 223 -11.79 10.20 4.64
C GLU A 223 -11.24 11.51 5.21
N ALA A 224 -10.09 11.98 4.71
CA ALA A 224 -9.47 13.21 5.20
C ALA A 224 -10.30 14.47 4.87
N LEU A 225 -10.91 14.53 3.68
CA LEU A 225 -11.80 15.61 3.31
C LEU A 225 -13.06 15.63 4.19
N TRP A 226 -13.64 14.46 4.52
CA TRP A 226 -14.76 14.39 5.45
C TRP A 226 -14.34 14.82 6.87
N ALA A 227 -13.19 14.34 7.35
CA ALA A 227 -12.67 14.71 8.66
C ALA A 227 -12.45 16.21 8.79
N ALA A 228 -11.90 16.85 7.75
CA ALA A 228 -11.68 18.29 7.67
C ALA A 228 -12.92 19.09 7.29
N GLN A 229 -14.07 18.46 7.05
CA GLN A 229 -15.34 19.09 6.63
C GLN A 229 -15.22 19.94 5.35
N ILE A 230 -14.42 19.49 4.40
CA ILE A 230 -14.21 20.16 3.12
C ILE A 230 -14.93 19.39 2.03
N HIS A 231 -15.82 20.07 1.26
CA HIS A 231 -16.47 19.44 0.12
C HIS A 231 -15.46 19.18 -1.01
N PRO A 232 -15.40 17.96 -1.58
CA PRO A 232 -14.37 17.56 -2.54
C PRO A 232 -14.39 18.34 -3.86
N GLN A 233 -15.50 19.02 -4.20
CA GLN A 233 -15.62 19.87 -5.37
C GLN A 233 -15.26 21.34 -5.11
N THR A 234 -15.12 21.77 -3.85
CA THR A 234 -14.66 23.12 -3.51
C THR A 234 -13.34 23.40 -4.21
N ARG A 235 -13.21 24.56 -4.86
CA ARG A 235 -11.94 24.98 -5.49
C ARG A 235 -10.90 25.27 -4.42
N VAL A 236 -9.65 24.91 -4.68
CA VAL A 236 -8.54 25.13 -3.73
C VAL A 236 -8.43 26.57 -3.28
N LYS A 237 -8.67 27.55 -4.17
CA LYS A 237 -8.65 28.99 -3.83
C LYS A 237 -9.67 29.39 -2.77
N ASN A 238 -10.79 28.66 -2.66
CA ASN A 238 -11.90 28.95 -1.74
C ASN A 238 -11.77 28.20 -0.40
N VAL A 239 -10.74 27.36 -0.23
CA VAL A 239 -10.41 26.68 1.03
C VAL A 239 -9.41 27.55 1.79
N SER A 240 -9.67 27.90 3.04
CA SER A 240 -8.74 28.70 3.86
C SER A 240 -7.48 27.91 4.22
N ASP A 241 -6.39 28.61 4.56
CA ASP A 241 -5.15 27.95 5.01
C ASP A 241 -5.36 27.18 6.32
N GLN A 242 -6.27 27.67 7.18
CA GLN A 242 -6.66 26.94 8.39
C GLN A 242 -7.33 25.60 8.05
N GLN A 243 -8.24 25.59 7.07
CA GLN A 243 -8.88 24.34 6.60
C GLN A 243 -7.87 23.40 5.94
N LEU A 244 -6.92 23.92 5.16
CA LEU A 244 -5.85 23.11 4.57
C LEU A 244 -4.90 22.53 5.64
N ASN A 245 -4.62 23.27 6.70
CA ASN A 245 -3.86 22.78 7.86
C ASN A 245 -4.62 21.64 8.55
N THR A 246 -5.92 21.83 8.79
CA THR A 246 -6.78 20.76 9.33
C THR A 246 -6.76 19.52 8.43
N LEU A 247 -6.92 19.69 7.12
CA LEU A 247 -6.88 18.59 6.15
C LEU A 247 -5.57 17.81 6.21
N PHE A 248 -4.43 18.50 6.34
CA PHE A 248 -3.12 17.86 6.47
C PHE A 248 -3.00 17.06 7.77
N ASN A 249 -3.46 17.62 8.89
CA ASN A 249 -3.40 16.94 10.19
C ASN A 249 -4.32 15.72 10.24
N GLU A 250 -5.55 15.84 9.73
CA GLU A 250 -6.50 14.73 9.62
C GLU A 250 -5.95 13.62 8.71
N LEU A 251 -5.34 13.98 7.58
CA LEU A 251 -4.67 13.02 6.71
C LEU A 251 -3.62 12.20 7.48
N ARG A 252 -2.77 12.85 8.26
CA ARG A 252 -1.72 12.16 9.04
C ARG A 252 -2.31 11.16 10.03
N GLN A 253 -3.34 11.57 10.78
CA GLN A 253 -4.01 10.69 11.75
C GLN A 253 -4.64 9.48 11.06
N ILE A 254 -5.36 9.71 9.96
CA ILE A 254 -6.03 8.66 9.19
C ILE A 254 -5.02 7.68 8.58
N LEU A 255 -3.92 8.18 8.01
CA LEU A 255 -2.88 7.33 7.44
C LEU A 255 -2.18 6.50 8.52
N GLN A 256 -1.88 7.11 9.69
CA GLN A 256 -1.27 6.40 10.81
C GLN A 256 -2.21 5.31 11.35
N LEU A 257 -3.48 5.66 11.60
CA LEU A 257 -4.48 4.69 12.02
C LEU A 257 -4.59 3.52 11.02
N SER A 258 -4.60 3.83 9.73
CA SER A 258 -4.68 2.78 8.70
C SER A 258 -3.45 1.85 8.72
N ILE A 259 -2.24 2.40 8.89
CA ILE A 259 -1.03 1.58 9.01
C ILE A 259 -1.10 0.68 10.25
N ASP A 260 -1.55 1.22 11.39
CA ASP A 260 -1.65 0.48 12.65
C ASP A 260 -2.73 -0.62 12.59
N GLN A 261 -3.72 -0.46 11.69
CA GLN A 261 -4.74 -1.46 11.40
C GLN A 261 -4.39 -2.39 10.22
N GLY A 262 -3.15 -2.37 9.72
CA GLY A 262 -2.70 -3.22 8.61
C GLY A 262 -3.19 -2.80 7.22
N GLY A 263 -3.65 -1.55 7.05
CA GLY A 263 -4.15 -1.01 5.78
C GLY A 263 -5.65 -1.22 5.56
N SER A 264 -6.15 -0.72 4.43
CA SER A 264 -7.55 -0.88 4.00
C SER A 264 -7.70 -2.19 3.25
N THR A 265 -8.31 -3.18 3.88
CA THR A 265 -8.62 -4.42 3.19
C THR A 265 -10.00 -4.41 2.58
N ASP A 266 -10.02 -4.49 1.27
CA ASP A 266 -11.22 -4.82 0.53
C ASP A 266 -11.28 -6.34 0.30
N ARG A 267 -11.96 -7.02 1.18
CA ARG A 267 -12.42 -8.43 1.16
C ARG A 267 -11.41 -9.55 1.47
N ASN A 268 -10.11 -9.49 1.18
CA ASN A 268 -9.22 -10.65 1.36
C ASN A 268 -7.76 -10.33 1.71
N TYR A 269 -7.43 -9.11 2.15
CA TYR A 269 -6.08 -8.83 2.61
C TYR A 269 -5.85 -9.50 3.96
N VAL A 270 -4.86 -10.36 4.02
CA VAL A 270 -4.32 -10.92 5.24
C VAL A 270 -2.88 -10.47 5.37
N ASP A 271 -2.50 -9.98 6.53
CA ASP A 271 -1.11 -9.77 6.87
C ASP A 271 -0.37 -11.12 6.96
N ALA A 272 0.93 -11.09 7.19
CA ALA A 272 1.74 -12.30 7.35
C ALA A 272 1.22 -13.30 8.40
N GLU A 273 0.36 -12.85 9.30
CA GLU A 273 -0.24 -13.63 10.38
C GLU A 273 -1.69 -14.07 10.06
N GLY A 274 -2.14 -13.88 8.83
CA GLY A 274 -3.48 -14.24 8.39
C GLY A 274 -4.59 -13.30 8.91
N ARG A 275 -4.23 -12.13 9.46
CA ARG A 275 -5.18 -11.11 9.95
C ARG A 275 -5.61 -10.22 8.80
N LYS A 276 -6.92 -10.00 8.67
CA LYS A 276 -7.46 -9.05 7.69
C LYS A 276 -7.15 -7.63 8.15
N GLY A 277 -6.54 -6.81 7.29
CA GLY A 277 -6.46 -5.38 7.51
C GLY A 277 -7.87 -4.82 7.74
N ASN A 278 -8.05 -3.98 8.74
CA ASN A 278 -9.38 -3.66 9.28
C ASN A 278 -9.76 -2.18 9.12
N TYR A 279 -8.95 -1.38 8.40
CA TYR A 279 -9.22 0.06 8.32
C TYR A 279 -10.63 0.40 7.80
N LEU A 280 -11.19 -0.39 6.87
CA LEU A 280 -12.53 -0.11 6.33
C LEU A 280 -13.65 -0.20 7.38
N THR A 281 -13.44 -0.88 8.50
CA THR A 281 -14.40 -0.86 9.61
C THR A 281 -14.38 0.46 10.38
N PHE A 282 -13.30 1.23 10.25
CA PHE A 282 -13.14 2.57 10.82
C PHE A 282 -13.46 3.68 9.81
N ALA A 283 -13.73 3.34 8.54
CA ALA A 283 -14.04 4.34 7.52
C ALA A 283 -15.34 5.10 7.85
N HIS A 284 -15.30 6.40 7.65
CA HIS A 284 -16.43 7.29 7.93
C HIS A 284 -17.31 7.54 6.72
N VAL A 285 -16.75 7.58 5.52
CA VAL A 285 -17.49 7.84 4.28
C VAL A 285 -17.17 6.87 3.16
N PHE A 286 -15.92 6.40 3.06
CA PHE A 286 -15.52 5.55 1.94
C PHE A 286 -16.29 4.22 1.93
N ARG A 287 -17.04 3.95 0.82
CA ARG A 287 -17.92 2.78 0.66
C ARG A 287 -19.07 2.69 1.66
N ARG A 288 -19.47 3.82 2.23
CA ARG A 288 -20.61 3.90 3.12
C ARG A 288 -21.83 4.61 2.49
N GLU A 289 -21.90 4.63 1.17
CA GLU A 289 -23.07 5.14 0.41
C GLU A 289 -24.37 4.50 0.95
N GLY A 290 -25.38 5.35 1.25
CA GLY A 290 -26.67 4.95 1.83
C GLY A 290 -26.62 4.65 3.34
N GLN A 291 -25.46 4.75 4.00
CA GLN A 291 -25.35 4.60 5.45
C GLN A 291 -25.34 5.98 6.13
N ALA A 292 -25.81 6.00 7.38
CA ALA A 292 -25.84 7.22 8.19
C ALA A 292 -24.41 7.78 8.42
N CYS A 293 -24.27 9.09 8.34
CA CYS A 293 -23.06 9.78 8.75
C CYS A 293 -22.87 9.73 10.27
N HIS A 294 -21.67 9.45 10.74
CA HIS A 294 -21.38 9.37 12.17
C HIS A 294 -21.59 10.70 12.93
N ARG A 295 -21.41 11.85 12.22
CA ARG A 295 -21.66 13.19 12.82
C ARG A 295 -23.11 13.66 12.66
N HIS A 296 -23.83 13.15 11.66
CA HIS A 296 -25.20 13.53 11.34
C HIS A 296 -26.02 12.25 11.07
N PRO A 297 -26.52 11.58 12.11
CA PRO A 297 -27.18 10.26 11.96
C PRO A 297 -28.42 10.27 11.04
N ASP A 298 -29.05 11.42 10.88
CA ASP A 298 -30.21 11.60 10.00
C ASP A 298 -29.83 11.84 8.53
N GLN A 299 -28.52 11.85 8.23
CA GLN A 299 -27.99 12.10 6.87
C GLN A 299 -27.23 10.90 6.35
N GLU A 300 -27.57 10.49 5.14
CA GLU A 300 -26.87 9.43 4.45
C GLU A 300 -25.62 9.93 3.74
N ILE A 301 -24.60 9.12 3.70
CA ILE A 301 -23.43 9.30 2.85
C ILE A 301 -23.87 9.11 1.39
N ILE A 302 -23.56 10.09 0.54
CA ILE A 302 -23.84 10.03 -0.88
C ILE A 302 -22.57 9.82 -1.69
N LYS A 303 -22.73 9.30 -2.90
CA LYS A 303 -21.64 9.10 -3.84
C LYS A 303 -21.75 10.04 -5.03
N LEU A 304 -20.64 10.76 -5.27
CA LEU A 304 -20.47 11.71 -6.35
C LEU A 304 -19.37 11.22 -7.31
N LYS A 305 -19.27 11.91 -8.46
CA LYS A 305 -18.11 11.78 -9.35
C LYS A 305 -17.35 13.10 -9.38
N VAL A 306 -16.12 13.10 -8.87
CA VAL A 306 -15.23 14.27 -8.79
C VAL A 306 -13.92 13.97 -9.50
N GLY A 307 -13.57 14.75 -10.51
CA GLY A 307 -12.34 14.54 -11.29
C GLY A 307 -12.22 13.13 -11.89
N GLY A 308 -13.36 12.54 -12.32
CA GLY A 308 -13.41 11.17 -12.86
C GLY A 308 -13.35 10.05 -11.80
N ARG A 309 -13.33 10.37 -10.50
CA ARG A 309 -13.24 9.41 -9.39
C ARG A 309 -14.55 9.35 -8.61
N GLY A 310 -14.98 8.13 -8.23
CA GLY A 310 -16.05 7.95 -7.26
C GLY A 310 -15.62 8.55 -5.92
N THR A 311 -16.50 9.31 -5.30
CA THR A 311 -16.23 10.17 -4.13
C THR A 311 -17.39 10.05 -3.16
N HIS A 312 -17.12 9.78 -1.91
CA HIS A 312 -18.14 9.63 -0.87
C HIS A 312 -18.12 10.84 0.04
N VAL A 313 -19.29 11.43 0.29
CA VAL A 313 -19.43 12.66 1.09
C VAL A 313 -20.66 12.60 1.98
N CYS A 314 -20.59 13.30 3.11
CA CYS A 314 -21.77 13.68 3.87
C CYS A 314 -22.20 15.09 3.43
N PRO A 315 -23.41 15.30 2.88
CA PRO A 315 -23.82 16.58 2.35
C PRO A 315 -23.97 17.68 3.42
N VAL A 316 -24.07 17.29 4.69
CA VAL A 316 -24.16 18.23 5.83
C VAL A 316 -22.79 18.57 6.38
N CYS A 317 -21.89 17.56 6.57
CA CYS A 317 -20.51 17.84 7.02
C CYS A 317 -19.73 18.67 6.02
N GLN A 318 -19.97 18.43 4.73
CA GLN A 318 -19.14 18.91 3.63
C GLN A 318 -20.00 19.75 2.69
N VAL A 319 -20.11 21.06 2.99
CA VAL A 319 -20.86 22.02 2.15
C VAL A 319 -19.92 22.60 1.10
N GLU A 320 -20.35 22.61 -0.17
CA GLU A 320 -19.57 23.20 -1.25
C GLU A 320 -19.48 24.71 -1.10
N ILE A 321 -18.26 25.25 -1.02
CA ILE A 321 -17.99 26.69 -1.08
C ILE A 321 -17.66 27.03 -2.53
N ARG A 322 -18.53 27.83 -3.14
CA ARG A 322 -18.43 28.29 -4.53
C ARG A 322 -17.59 29.53 -4.69
#